data_51035feaefa1cbbc3cfbbf07f87b5afb
#
_entry.id   51035feaefa1cbbc3cfbbf07f87b5afb
#
_cell.length_a   1.000
_cell.length_b   1.000
_cell.length_c   1.000
_cell.angle_alpha   90.00
_cell.angle_beta   90.00
_cell.angle_gamma   90.00
#
_symmetry.space_group_name_H-M   'P 1'
#
loop_
_entity.id
_entity.type
_entity.pdbx_description
1 polymer ?
#
loop_
_entity_poly.entity_id
_entity_poly.type
_entity_poly.pdbx_seq_one_letter_code
_entity_poly.pdbx_strand_id
1 'polypeptide(L)'
;GLGLLYTSGLLQEVLPELIALKGIEEVEGQTHKDNFYHTLEVVDNLAKASDNLWLRWAALLHDIAKPRTKKFIKPHGWTFRGHEFLGGKMVPKIFKRLQLPTDARMKFVVKMVQMSSRPAALVDQKVTDSAVRRLLFDAGDDVEALMLLCEADLTTKNEKKKRLWHSVAFCGI
;
A
#
# COMPACT_ATOMS: atom_id res chain seq x y z
N GLY A 1 16.26 -5.02 -10.31
CA GLY A 1 15.05 -5.83 -10.18
C GLY A 1 13.89 -5.29 -11.01
N LEU A 2 12.85 -4.76 -10.37
CA LEU A 2 11.60 -4.33 -11.04
C LEU A 2 11.80 -3.28 -12.13
N GLY A 3 12.75 -2.36 -11.96
CA GLY A 3 13.11 -1.37 -12.98
C GLY A 3 13.60 -2.01 -14.29
N LEU A 4 14.41 -3.06 -14.21
CA LEU A 4 14.90 -3.80 -15.40
C LEU A 4 13.75 -4.56 -16.09
N LEU A 5 12.84 -5.17 -15.33
CA LEU A 5 11.64 -5.81 -15.87
C LEU A 5 10.75 -4.79 -16.60
N TYR A 6 10.67 -3.58 -16.08
CA TYR A 6 9.93 -2.50 -16.71
C TYR A 6 10.59 -2.05 -18.01
N THR A 7 11.90 -1.75 -18.02
CA THR A 7 12.61 -1.26 -19.21
C THR A 7 12.72 -2.31 -20.32
N SER A 8 12.72 -3.60 -19.98
CA SER A 8 12.71 -4.71 -20.95
C SER A 8 11.32 -5.02 -21.52
N GLY A 9 10.25 -4.40 -21.00
CA GLY A 9 8.86 -4.71 -21.36
C GLY A 9 8.29 -5.97 -20.72
N LEU A 10 9.10 -6.79 -20.05
CA LEU A 10 8.63 -8.04 -19.41
C LEU A 10 7.62 -7.80 -18.32
N LEU A 11 7.68 -6.65 -17.62
CA LEU A 11 6.74 -6.34 -16.54
C LEU A 11 5.30 -6.23 -17.05
N GLN A 12 5.10 -5.78 -18.31
CA GLN A 12 3.78 -5.69 -18.94
C GLN A 12 3.15 -7.08 -19.10
N GLU A 13 3.96 -8.09 -19.39
CA GLU A 13 3.49 -9.47 -19.57
C GLU A 13 3.23 -10.18 -18.22
N VAL A 14 4.11 -9.92 -17.25
CA VAL A 14 4.07 -10.60 -15.94
C VAL A 14 3.05 -9.97 -15.00
N LEU A 15 3.05 -8.64 -14.89
CA LEU A 15 2.23 -7.90 -13.92
C LEU A 15 1.68 -6.59 -14.55
N PRO A 16 0.78 -6.69 -15.54
CA PRO A 16 0.20 -5.53 -16.22
C PRO A 16 -0.54 -4.59 -15.28
N GLU A 17 -1.08 -5.10 -14.17
CA GLU A 17 -1.76 -4.29 -13.16
C GLU A 17 -0.80 -3.28 -12.50
N LEU A 18 0.48 -3.63 -12.35
CA LEU A 18 1.48 -2.71 -11.81
C LEU A 18 1.79 -1.59 -12.81
N ILE A 19 1.86 -1.91 -14.10
CA ILE A 19 2.05 -0.90 -15.16
C ILE A 19 0.86 0.07 -15.21
N ALA A 20 -0.35 -0.40 -14.96
CA ALA A 20 -1.55 0.44 -14.92
C ALA A 20 -1.50 1.54 -13.82
N LEU A 21 -0.62 1.41 -12.83
CA LEU A 21 -0.37 2.45 -11.82
C LEU A 21 0.39 3.66 -12.37
N LYS A 22 1.06 3.51 -13.53
CA LYS A 22 1.90 4.55 -14.10
C LYS A 22 1.06 5.65 -14.73
N GLY A 23 1.53 6.86 -14.56
CA GLY A 23 0.98 8.06 -15.15
C GLY A 23 0.41 9.02 -14.12
N ILE A 24 0.39 10.28 -14.52
CA ILE A 24 -0.17 11.39 -13.76
C ILE A 24 -1.23 12.02 -14.64
N GLU A 25 -2.42 12.20 -14.09
CA GLU A 25 -3.49 12.93 -14.75
C GLU A 25 -3.68 14.26 -14.05
N GLU A 26 -3.99 15.28 -14.83
CA GLU A 26 -4.31 16.60 -14.34
C GLU A 26 -5.77 16.94 -14.68
N VAL A 27 -6.52 17.35 -13.66
CA VAL A 27 -7.88 17.86 -13.82
C VAL A 27 -7.99 19.14 -13.00
N GLU A 28 -8.39 20.23 -13.62
CA GLU A 28 -8.54 21.55 -12.99
C GLU A 28 -7.30 22.02 -12.21
N GLY A 29 -6.09 21.76 -12.75
CA GLY A 29 -4.83 22.10 -12.11
C GLY A 29 -4.42 21.22 -10.93
N GLN A 30 -5.18 20.15 -10.65
CA GLN A 30 -4.87 19.18 -9.60
C GLN A 30 -4.33 17.90 -10.21
N THR A 31 -3.14 17.49 -9.76
CA THR A 31 -2.48 16.24 -10.15
C THR A 31 -2.47 15.25 -9.00
N HIS A 32 -2.24 13.99 -9.30
CA HIS A 32 -1.93 12.95 -8.30
C HIS A 32 -0.51 12.44 -8.48
N LYS A 33 0.04 11.75 -7.46
CA LYS A 33 1.35 11.09 -7.56
C LYS A 33 1.32 10.01 -8.65
N ASP A 34 2.47 9.78 -9.30
CA ASP A 34 2.68 8.57 -10.09
C ASP A 34 2.78 7.38 -9.12
N ASN A 35 1.72 6.58 -9.09
CA ASN A 35 1.62 5.47 -8.14
C ASN A 35 2.57 4.32 -8.50
N PHE A 36 3.04 4.21 -9.74
CA PHE A 36 4.02 3.19 -10.13
C PHE A 36 5.37 3.44 -9.45
N TYR A 37 5.93 4.64 -9.61
CA TYR A 37 7.22 4.98 -9.00
C TYR A 37 7.13 5.04 -7.49
N HIS A 38 6.00 5.51 -6.95
CA HIS A 38 5.72 5.44 -5.53
C HIS A 38 5.77 4.01 -5.00
N THR A 39 5.12 3.05 -5.68
CA THR A 39 5.14 1.64 -5.27
C THR A 39 6.56 1.06 -5.29
N LEU A 40 7.38 1.40 -6.27
CA LEU A 40 8.79 0.96 -6.31
C LEU A 40 9.58 1.50 -5.11
N GLU A 41 9.38 2.78 -4.76
CA GLU A 41 10.01 3.41 -3.60
C GLU A 41 9.59 2.73 -2.29
N VAL A 42 8.30 2.41 -2.13
CA VAL A 42 7.78 1.68 -0.96
C VAL A 42 8.41 0.29 -0.84
N VAL A 43 8.52 -0.45 -1.93
CA VAL A 43 9.19 -1.77 -1.94
C VAL A 43 10.67 -1.66 -1.58
N ASP A 44 11.38 -0.65 -2.09
CA ASP A 44 12.79 -0.42 -1.78
C ASP A 44 12.99 0.00 -0.32
N ASN A 45 12.11 0.83 0.23
CA ASN A 45 12.14 1.22 1.64
C ASN A 45 11.91 0.02 2.56
N LEU A 46 10.89 -0.78 2.25
CA LEU A 46 10.57 -1.97 3.02
C LEU A 46 11.69 -3.04 2.94
N ALA A 47 12.34 -3.16 1.77
CA ALA A 47 13.43 -4.11 1.60
C ALA A 47 14.67 -3.82 2.47
N LYS A 48 14.83 -2.57 2.93
CA LYS A 48 15.88 -2.17 3.89
C LYS A 48 15.50 -2.52 5.34
N ALA A 49 14.19 -2.58 5.63
CA ALA A 49 13.66 -2.76 6.98
C ALA A 49 13.29 -4.23 7.29
N SER A 50 13.00 -5.04 6.26
CA SER A 50 12.51 -6.41 6.45
C SER A 50 12.91 -7.34 5.31
N ASP A 51 13.31 -8.58 5.68
CA ASP A 51 13.58 -9.66 4.73
C ASP A 51 12.35 -10.51 4.41
N ASN A 52 11.19 -10.19 4.98
CA ASN A 52 9.95 -10.91 4.74
C ASN A 52 9.47 -10.72 3.29
N LEU A 53 9.62 -11.78 2.48
CA LEU A 53 9.24 -11.78 1.07
C LEU A 53 7.74 -11.45 0.87
N TRP A 54 6.87 -11.98 1.73
CA TRP A 54 5.42 -11.79 1.57
C TRP A 54 4.99 -10.37 1.96
N LEU A 55 5.72 -9.74 2.86
CA LEU A 55 5.50 -8.32 3.17
C LEU A 55 5.95 -7.43 2.00
N ARG A 56 7.05 -7.79 1.30
CA ARG A 56 7.47 -7.10 0.06
C ARG A 56 6.44 -7.28 -1.06
N TRP A 57 5.78 -8.45 -1.16
CA TRP A 57 4.64 -8.65 -2.06
C TRP A 57 3.45 -7.78 -1.67
N ALA A 58 3.17 -7.63 -0.38
CA ALA A 58 2.13 -6.71 0.09
C ALA A 58 2.44 -5.25 -0.29
N ALA A 59 3.69 -4.82 -0.12
CA ALA A 59 4.14 -3.49 -0.55
C ALA A 59 4.00 -3.29 -2.07
N LEU A 60 4.29 -4.31 -2.87
CA LEU A 60 4.14 -4.26 -4.33
C LEU A 60 2.67 -4.14 -4.76
N LEU A 61 1.75 -4.71 -3.99
CA LEU A 61 0.34 -4.81 -4.34
C LEU A 61 -0.59 -3.88 -3.54
N HIS A 62 -0.08 -3.10 -2.58
CA HIS A 62 -0.94 -2.29 -1.68
C HIS A 62 -1.82 -1.30 -2.44
N ASP A 63 -1.30 -0.72 -3.49
CA ASP A 63 -1.95 0.30 -4.32
C ASP A 63 -2.51 -0.23 -5.66
N ILE A 64 -2.44 -1.53 -5.91
CA ILE A 64 -2.70 -2.16 -7.21
C ILE A 64 -4.09 -1.86 -7.80
N ALA A 65 -5.05 -1.53 -6.96
CA ALA A 65 -6.41 -1.21 -7.39
C ALA A 65 -6.69 0.29 -7.55
N LYS A 66 -5.73 1.19 -7.29
CA LYS A 66 -5.92 2.65 -7.45
C LYS A 66 -6.42 3.04 -8.84
N PRO A 67 -5.92 2.48 -9.96
CA PRO A 67 -6.42 2.82 -11.29
C PRO A 67 -7.90 2.52 -11.49
N ARG A 68 -8.42 1.48 -10.81
CA ARG A 68 -9.82 1.05 -10.89
C ARG A 68 -10.76 1.82 -9.98
N THR A 69 -10.23 2.49 -8.96
CA THR A 69 -11.01 3.25 -7.96
C THR A 69 -10.81 4.75 -8.08
N LYS A 70 -9.93 5.18 -8.98
CA LYS A 70 -9.62 6.58 -9.22
C LYS A 70 -10.85 7.35 -9.67
N LYS A 71 -11.15 8.46 -8.97
CA LYS A 71 -12.24 9.39 -9.30
C LYS A 71 -11.81 10.81 -8.95
N PHE A 72 -12.23 11.77 -9.78
CA PHE A 72 -12.12 13.17 -9.47
C PHE A 72 -13.47 13.66 -8.92
N ILE A 73 -13.49 14.19 -7.68
CA ILE A 73 -14.73 14.61 -6.99
C ILE A 73 -14.53 16.04 -6.48
N LYS A 74 -15.30 17.00 -7.02
CA LYS A 74 -15.31 18.39 -6.53
C LYS A 74 -15.98 18.47 -5.14
N PRO A 75 -15.47 19.28 -4.22
CA PRO A 75 -14.22 20.09 -4.28
C PRO A 75 -12.96 19.32 -3.83
N HIS A 76 -13.05 18.03 -3.55
CA HIS A 76 -12.01 17.24 -2.88
C HIS A 76 -10.84 16.81 -3.78
N GLY A 77 -10.99 16.91 -5.12
CA GLY A 77 -9.99 16.48 -6.08
C GLY A 77 -9.94 14.97 -6.29
N TRP A 78 -8.74 14.42 -6.54
CA TRP A 78 -8.53 13.01 -6.78
C TRP A 78 -8.78 12.15 -5.56
N THR A 79 -9.57 11.09 -5.71
CA THR A 79 -9.86 10.11 -4.66
C THR A 79 -9.66 8.68 -5.17
N PHE A 80 -9.27 7.78 -4.26
CA PHE A 80 -9.00 6.36 -4.55
C PHE A 80 -9.74 5.44 -3.56
N ARG A 81 -10.91 5.87 -3.08
CA ARG A 81 -11.64 5.18 -2.00
C ARG A 81 -11.93 3.72 -2.35
N GLY A 82 -11.63 2.84 -1.40
CA GLY A 82 -11.88 1.40 -1.49
C GLY A 82 -10.84 0.64 -2.32
N HIS A 83 -9.71 1.27 -2.68
CA HIS A 83 -8.63 0.58 -3.39
C HIS A 83 -8.05 -0.58 -2.56
N GLU A 84 -7.98 -0.46 -1.25
CA GLU A 84 -7.49 -1.50 -0.34
C GLU A 84 -8.37 -2.76 -0.43
N PHE A 85 -9.69 -2.58 -0.35
CA PHE A 85 -10.65 -3.67 -0.45
C PHE A 85 -10.61 -4.35 -1.82
N LEU A 86 -10.60 -3.56 -2.89
CA LEU A 86 -10.51 -4.07 -4.25
C LEU A 86 -9.15 -4.73 -4.50
N GLY A 87 -8.06 -4.13 -4.01
CA GLY A 87 -6.71 -4.69 -4.07
C GLY A 87 -6.63 -6.06 -3.43
N GLY A 88 -7.18 -6.21 -2.22
CA GLY A 88 -7.28 -7.51 -1.55
C GLY A 88 -8.02 -8.57 -2.37
N LYS A 89 -9.04 -8.19 -3.17
CA LYS A 89 -9.71 -9.11 -4.10
C LYS A 89 -8.90 -9.42 -5.37
N MET A 90 -7.97 -8.55 -5.74
CA MET A 90 -7.07 -8.78 -6.89
C MET A 90 -5.92 -9.72 -6.55
N VAL A 91 -5.40 -9.71 -5.31
CA VAL A 91 -4.27 -10.53 -4.87
C VAL A 91 -4.44 -12.01 -5.22
N PRO A 92 -5.56 -12.71 -4.88
CA PRO A 92 -5.70 -14.12 -5.20
C PRO A 92 -5.64 -14.42 -6.70
N LYS A 93 -6.15 -13.53 -7.54
CA LYS A 93 -6.12 -13.68 -9.00
C LYS A 93 -4.69 -13.55 -9.54
N ILE A 94 -3.94 -12.57 -9.02
CA ILE A 94 -2.52 -12.35 -9.37
C ILE A 94 -1.69 -13.55 -8.92
N PHE A 95 -1.85 -14.01 -7.67
CA PHE A 95 -1.13 -15.16 -7.12
C PHE A 95 -1.37 -16.42 -7.94
N LYS A 96 -2.63 -16.71 -8.31
CA LYS A 96 -2.97 -17.87 -9.14
C LYS A 96 -2.33 -17.76 -10.53
N ARG A 97 -2.38 -16.60 -11.18
CA ARG A 97 -1.78 -16.38 -12.50
C ARG A 97 -0.26 -16.54 -12.47
N LEU A 98 0.40 -16.03 -11.44
CA LEU A 98 1.85 -16.13 -11.26
C LEU A 98 2.30 -17.44 -10.63
N GLN A 99 1.38 -18.40 -10.39
CA GLN A 99 1.66 -19.68 -9.74
C GLN A 99 2.33 -19.55 -8.38
N LEU A 100 2.00 -18.46 -7.64
CA LEU A 100 2.47 -18.24 -6.28
C LEU A 100 1.64 -19.06 -5.28
N PRO A 101 2.17 -19.36 -4.09
CA PRO A 101 1.44 -20.10 -3.06
C PRO A 101 0.11 -19.45 -2.68
N THR A 102 -0.97 -20.23 -2.65
CA THR A 102 -2.33 -19.77 -2.32
C THR A 102 -2.77 -20.15 -0.89
N ASP A 103 -1.83 -20.38 -0.01
CA ASP A 103 -1.99 -20.77 1.39
C ASP A 103 -2.00 -19.55 2.35
N ALA A 104 -1.53 -19.74 3.58
CA ALA A 104 -1.43 -18.69 4.59
C ALA A 104 -0.63 -17.46 4.12
N ARG A 105 0.36 -17.64 3.25
CA ARG A 105 1.19 -16.58 2.67
C ARG A 105 0.36 -15.62 1.82
N MET A 106 -0.52 -16.13 0.98
CA MET A 106 -1.45 -15.31 0.19
C MET A 106 -2.44 -14.58 1.11
N LYS A 107 -2.98 -15.28 2.13
CA LYS A 107 -3.90 -14.66 3.10
C LYS A 107 -3.25 -13.51 3.84
N PHE A 108 -1.98 -13.68 4.23
CA PHE A 108 -1.18 -12.60 4.82
C PHE A 108 -1.08 -11.39 3.88
N VAL A 109 -0.72 -11.59 2.60
CA VAL A 109 -0.63 -10.49 1.62
C VAL A 109 -1.98 -9.81 1.44
N VAL A 110 -3.08 -10.57 1.32
CA VAL A 110 -4.45 -10.00 1.24
C VAL A 110 -4.74 -9.11 2.45
N LYS A 111 -4.45 -9.60 3.66
CA LYS A 111 -4.66 -8.87 4.91
C LYS A 111 -3.86 -7.56 4.94
N MET A 112 -2.57 -7.62 4.60
CA MET A 112 -1.69 -6.44 4.56
C MET A 112 -2.19 -5.40 3.56
N VAL A 113 -2.57 -5.81 2.35
CA VAL A 113 -3.14 -4.90 1.33
C VAL A 113 -4.43 -4.26 1.81
N GLN A 114 -5.33 -5.02 2.44
CA GLN A 114 -6.61 -4.50 2.94
C GLN A 114 -6.47 -3.56 4.14
N MET A 115 -5.37 -3.65 4.87
CA MET A 115 -5.14 -2.86 6.07
C MET A 115 -4.12 -1.73 5.86
N SER A 116 -3.46 -1.66 4.70
CA SER A 116 -2.30 -0.79 4.44
C SER A 116 -2.51 0.68 4.79
N SER A 117 -3.70 1.24 4.55
CA SER A 117 -3.99 2.65 4.84
C SER A 117 -4.52 2.91 6.27
N ARG A 118 -4.91 1.87 7.00
CA ARG A 118 -5.58 2.03 8.31
C ARG A 118 -4.72 2.71 9.38
N PRO A 119 -3.44 2.32 9.58
CA PRO A 119 -2.61 2.98 10.58
C PRO A 119 -2.39 4.48 10.25
N ALA A 120 -2.16 4.83 8.99
CA ALA A 120 -2.00 6.22 8.58
C ALA A 120 -3.27 7.06 8.83
N ALA A 121 -4.45 6.48 8.61
CA ALA A 121 -5.73 7.13 8.85
C ALA A 121 -5.95 7.45 10.35
N LEU A 122 -5.36 6.68 11.27
CA LEU A 122 -5.43 6.96 12.71
C LEU A 122 -4.55 8.15 13.10
N VAL A 123 -3.47 8.41 12.38
CA VAL A 123 -2.57 9.55 12.66
C VAL A 123 -3.21 10.89 12.25
N ASP A 124 -4.02 10.89 11.19
CA ASP A 124 -4.64 12.11 10.64
C ASP A 124 -5.95 12.53 11.36
N GLN A 125 -6.52 11.68 12.21
CA GLN A 125 -7.79 11.94 12.93
C GLN A 125 -7.56 12.01 14.45
N LYS A 126 -8.53 12.59 15.18
CA LYS A 126 -8.57 12.43 16.66
C LYS A 126 -8.77 10.95 16.97
N VAL A 127 -7.67 10.29 17.29
CA VAL A 127 -7.62 8.85 17.57
C VAL A 127 -8.46 8.54 18.80
N THR A 128 -9.39 7.60 18.65
CA THR A 128 -10.11 7.03 19.79
C THR A 128 -9.48 5.69 20.20
N ASP A 129 -9.43 5.40 21.50
CA ASP A 129 -8.92 4.11 21.99
C ASP A 129 -9.61 2.91 21.33
N SER A 130 -10.89 3.04 20.98
CA SER A 130 -11.65 2.00 20.30
C SER A 130 -11.14 1.74 18.88
N ALA A 131 -10.71 2.78 18.16
CA ALA A 131 -10.16 2.64 16.82
C ALA A 131 -8.79 1.94 16.84
N VAL A 132 -7.94 2.28 17.82
CA VAL A 132 -6.65 1.61 18.04
C VAL A 132 -6.86 0.13 18.40
N ARG A 133 -7.71 -0.16 19.39
CA ARG A 133 -8.02 -1.54 19.80
C ARG A 133 -8.55 -2.37 18.64
N ARG A 134 -9.41 -1.79 17.80
CA ARG A 134 -9.92 -2.47 16.61
C ARG A 134 -8.83 -2.76 15.58
N LEU A 135 -7.91 -1.80 15.34
CA LEU A 135 -6.77 -2.01 14.47
C LEU A 135 -5.90 -3.17 14.97
N LEU A 136 -5.54 -3.16 16.27
CA LEU A 136 -4.73 -4.20 16.90
C LEU A 136 -5.42 -5.58 16.85
N PHE A 137 -6.73 -5.63 17.11
CA PHE A 137 -7.52 -6.86 17.04
C PHE A 137 -7.54 -7.43 15.62
N ASP A 138 -7.80 -6.59 14.62
CA ASP A 138 -7.86 -7.01 13.20
C ASP A 138 -6.46 -7.41 12.67
N ALA A 139 -5.40 -6.73 13.11
CA ALA A 139 -4.02 -7.05 12.74
C ALA A 139 -3.51 -8.32 13.45
N GLY A 140 -3.90 -8.54 14.72
CA GLY A 140 -3.42 -9.68 15.50
C GLY A 140 -1.90 -9.76 15.52
N ASP A 141 -1.33 -10.95 15.32
CA ASP A 141 0.11 -11.18 15.33
C ASP A 141 0.87 -10.47 14.19
N ASP A 142 0.16 -9.94 13.19
CA ASP A 142 0.77 -9.26 12.05
C ASP A 142 0.88 -7.74 12.23
N VAL A 143 0.63 -7.21 13.43
CA VAL A 143 0.64 -5.76 13.70
C VAL A 143 1.99 -5.12 13.35
N GLU A 144 3.09 -5.76 13.73
CA GLU A 144 4.44 -5.26 13.45
C GLU A 144 4.70 -5.17 11.93
N ALA A 145 4.34 -6.22 11.19
CA ALA A 145 4.46 -6.25 9.73
C ALA A 145 3.61 -5.14 9.07
N LEU A 146 2.40 -4.91 9.59
CA LEU A 146 1.53 -3.84 9.11
C LEU A 146 2.14 -2.46 9.37
N MET A 147 2.74 -2.24 10.53
CA MET A 147 3.39 -0.98 10.88
C MET A 147 4.61 -0.72 9.97
N LEU A 148 5.44 -1.74 9.71
CA LEU A 148 6.57 -1.65 8.77
C LEU A 148 6.11 -1.30 7.35
N LEU A 149 5.02 -1.91 6.88
CA LEU A 149 4.44 -1.58 5.57
C LEU A 149 3.99 -0.12 5.51
N CYS A 150 3.28 0.34 6.53
CA CYS A 150 2.80 1.73 6.59
C CYS A 150 3.95 2.74 6.71
N GLU A 151 5.00 2.43 7.45
CA GLU A 151 6.19 3.26 7.54
C GLU A 151 6.89 3.38 6.19
N ALA A 152 7.03 2.26 5.46
CA ALA A 152 7.61 2.24 4.12
C ALA A 152 6.80 3.06 3.12
N ASP A 153 5.46 3.08 3.25
CA ASP A 153 4.54 3.86 2.43
C ASP A 153 4.61 5.37 2.71
N LEU A 154 5.12 5.77 3.88
CA LEU A 154 5.33 7.17 4.22
C LEU A 154 6.52 7.78 3.44
N THR A 155 6.39 7.87 2.12
CA THR A 155 7.39 8.49 1.23
C THR A 155 7.38 10.02 1.29
N THR A 156 6.64 10.60 2.25
CA THR A 156 6.52 12.04 2.41
C THR A 156 7.81 12.67 2.90
N LYS A 157 8.20 13.80 2.30
CA LYS A 157 9.27 14.67 2.80
C LYS A 157 8.85 15.52 4.01
N ASN A 158 7.59 15.39 4.46
CA ASN A 158 7.08 16.17 5.59
C ASN A 158 7.51 15.54 6.92
N GLU A 159 8.54 16.09 7.52
CA GLU A 159 9.11 15.64 8.80
C GLU A 159 8.11 15.69 9.97
N LYS A 160 7.10 16.59 9.93
CA LYS A 160 6.05 16.62 10.95
C LYS A 160 5.16 15.37 10.89
N LYS A 161 4.80 14.93 9.67
CA LYS A 161 4.02 13.69 9.49
C LYS A 161 4.82 12.47 9.92
N LYS A 162 6.11 12.40 9.60
CA LYS A 162 6.99 11.32 10.06
C LYS A 162 7.10 11.27 11.59
N ARG A 163 7.35 12.42 12.24
CA ARG A 163 7.42 12.49 13.72
C ARG A 163 6.11 12.10 14.38
N LEU A 164 4.98 12.56 13.84
CA LEU A 164 3.66 12.20 14.36
C LEU A 164 3.41 10.70 14.22
N TRP A 165 3.80 10.10 13.09
CA TRP A 165 3.76 8.66 12.89
C TRP A 165 4.57 7.91 13.95
N HIS A 166 5.83 8.26 14.14
CA HIS A 166 6.69 7.63 15.14
C HIS A 166 6.13 7.77 16.56
N SER A 167 5.58 8.94 16.93
CA SER A 167 4.99 9.11 18.26
C SER A 167 3.75 8.24 18.50
N VAL A 168 2.91 8.03 17.48
CA VAL A 168 1.71 7.17 17.58
C VAL A 168 2.08 5.70 17.52
N ALA A 169 3.02 5.32 16.64
CA ALA A 169 3.46 3.93 16.46
C ALA A 169 4.18 3.36 17.70
N PHE A 170 4.91 4.19 18.44
CA PHE A 170 5.70 3.75 19.60
C PHE A 170 5.07 4.06 20.97
N CYS A 171 4.07 4.93 21.07
CA CYS A 171 3.35 5.20 22.32
C CYS A 171 2.08 4.36 22.51
N GLY A 172 1.69 3.55 21.54
CA GLY A 172 0.44 2.77 21.56
C GLY A 172 0.62 1.25 21.67
N ILE A 173 1.85 0.75 21.84
CA ILE A 173 2.13 -0.69 22.00
C ILE A 173 2.72 -0.94 23.36
#